data_ed03cddd54e553a64d2cf86da9c83bef
#
_entry.id   ed03cddd54e553a64d2cf86da9c83bef
#
_cell.length_a   1.000
_cell.length_b   1.000
_cell.length_c   1.000
_cell.angle_alpha   90.00
_cell.angle_beta   90.00
_cell.angle_gamma   90.00
#
_symmetry.space_group_name_H-M   'P 1'
#
loop_
_entity.id
_entity.type
_entity.pdbx_description
1 polymer ?
#
loop_
_entity_poly.entity_id
_entity_poly.type
_entity_poly.pdbx_seq_one_letter_code
_entity_poly.pdbx_strand_id
1 'polypeptide(L)'
;MSTTTAKTNTKQDYKVADISLANWGRKEISIAEKEMPGLMAIREKYAPEKPLQGVRVTGSLHMTIQTAVLIETLVALGATVRWASCNIFSTQDHAAAAIAKAGVSVFAWKGENLEEYWWCTYRAISHADGKGPQLIVDDGGDATLLIHKGYELEEGRDWAKSPSGNKEEQVIKDLLLEINRENPYRWHELVKEWRGVSEETTTGVHRLYKMQQEGRLLVPAINVNDSVTKSKFDNLYGCRHSLIDGLNRALDVMIGGKVAVVCGYGDVGKGCAQSLRGQGARVVITEVDPINALQAAMEGYEVTTIEETLGWGDIYVTTTGNIDVITLAHMARMKDQAVVANIGHFDNEIQVDALNTAKDVKRTNIKPQVDKYTFPDGHEIFLLAEGRLVNLGCATGHPSFVMSNSFSNQVLAQLDLWRNRDQYKIGVYVLSKKLDEEVARLHLDKIGVKLTRLTKAQADYLGVPVEGPYKSEHYRY
;
A
#
# COMPACT_ATOMS: atom_id res chain seq x y z
N MET A 1 -37.69 44.15 -4.06
CA MET A 1 -36.69 43.67 -3.09
C MET A 1 -35.99 42.46 -3.71
N SER A 2 -34.78 42.68 -4.22
CA SER A 2 -33.99 41.64 -4.90
C SER A 2 -33.12 40.96 -3.84
N THR A 3 -33.39 39.68 -3.55
CA THR A 3 -32.57 38.89 -2.66
C THR A 3 -31.40 38.32 -3.46
N THR A 4 -30.25 38.97 -3.32
CA THR A 4 -28.98 38.49 -3.85
C THR A 4 -28.50 37.33 -2.94
N THR A 5 -28.67 36.10 -3.40
CA THR A 5 -28.05 34.96 -2.78
C THR A 5 -26.53 35.05 -3.00
N ALA A 6 -25.79 35.29 -1.93
CA ALA A 6 -24.35 35.21 -1.91
C ALA A 6 -23.91 33.78 -2.26
N LYS A 7 -23.35 33.60 -3.44
CA LYS A 7 -22.58 32.39 -3.78
C LYS A 7 -21.35 32.38 -2.87
N THR A 8 -21.37 31.54 -1.85
CA THR A 8 -20.18 31.19 -1.10
C THR A 8 -19.21 30.48 -2.07
N ASN A 9 -18.18 31.20 -2.45
CA ASN A 9 -17.07 30.68 -3.24
C ASN A 9 -16.25 29.75 -2.30
N THR A 10 -16.69 28.50 -2.17
CA THR A 10 -15.90 27.48 -1.47
C THR A 10 -14.63 27.24 -2.29
N LYS A 11 -13.51 27.76 -1.81
CA LYS A 11 -12.18 27.52 -2.37
C LYS A 11 -11.98 26.01 -2.42
N GLN A 12 -11.94 25.45 -3.63
CA GLN A 12 -11.78 24.00 -3.81
C GLN A 12 -10.44 23.58 -3.21
N ASP A 13 -10.47 22.73 -2.18
CA ASP A 13 -9.28 22.28 -1.44
C ASP A 13 -8.86 20.89 -1.92
N TYR A 14 -8.35 20.82 -3.15
CA TYR A 14 -7.76 19.63 -3.74
C TYR A 14 -6.67 20.02 -4.77
N LYS A 15 -5.79 19.05 -5.10
CA LYS A 15 -4.87 19.13 -6.23
C LYS A 15 -4.79 17.77 -6.91
N VAL A 16 -5.26 17.69 -8.16
CA VAL A 16 -5.25 16.50 -9.02
C VAL A 16 -4.72 16.88 -10.40
N ALA A 17 -4.27 15.89 -11.19
CA ALA A 17 -3.72 16.15 -12.52
C ALA A 17 -4.71 16.88 -13.44
N ASP A 18 -5.92 16.33 -13.61
CA ASP A 18 -6.96 16.85 -14.48
C ASP A 18 -8.36 16.48 -13.96
N ILE A 19 -9.09 17.47 -13.46
CA ILE A 19 -10.46 17.31 -12.94
C ILE A 19 -11.47 16.88 -14.02
N SER A 20 -11.18 17.10 -15.30
CA SER A 20 -12.06 16.71 -16.42
C SER A 20 -12.20 15.19 -16.56
N LEU A 21 -11.25 14.42 -16.02
CA LEU A 21 -11.25 12.96 -16.01
C LEU A 21 -12.29 12.36 -15.05
N ALA A 22 -12.95 13.16 -14.23
CA ALA A 22 -13.87 12.71 -13.17
C ALA A 22 -15.01 11.81 -13.69
N ASN A 23 -15.56 12.11 -14.87
CA ASN A 23 -16.65 11.32 -15.43
C ASN A 23 -16.19 9.91 -15.87
N TRP A 24 -14.97 9.79 -16.34
CA TRP A 24 -14.34 8.48 -16.60
C TRP A 24 -14.13 7.72 -15.29
N GLY A 25 -13.48 8.36 -14.31
CA GLY A 25 -13.26 7.76 -13.00
C GLY A 25 -14.55 7.24 -12.36
N ARG A 26 -15.64 8.00 -12.42
CA ARG A 26 -16.95 7.57 -11.88
C ARG A 26 -17.46 6.28 -12.53
N LYS A 27 -17.26 6.09 -13.83
CA LYS A 27 -17.67 4.86 -14.52
C LYS A 27 -16.88 3.66 -14.04
N GLU A 28 -15.56 3.78 -13.88
CA GLU A 28 -14.73 2.69 -13.38
C GLU A 28 -14.98 2.38 -11.90
N ILE A 29 -15.17 3.41 -11.07
CA ILE A 29 -15.57 3.22 -9.66
C ILE A 29 -16.86 2.42 -9.57
N SER A 30 -17.84 2.66 -10.47
CA SER A 30 -19.10 1.89 -10.48
C SER A 30 -18.93 0.41 -10.82
N ILE A 31 -17.88 0.05 -11.55
CA ILE A 31 -17.49 -1.36 -11.78
C ILE A 31 -16.86 -1.93 -10.51
N ALA A 32 -15.93 -1.19 -9.89
CA ALA A 32 -15.25 -1.62 -8.67
C ALA A 32 -16.24 -1.86 -7.52
N GLU A 33 -17.24 -1.01 -7.33
CA GLU A 33 -18.30 -1.20 -6.33
C GLU A 33 -19.00 -2.54 -6.45
N LYS A 34 -19.23 -3.03 -7.67
CA LYS A 34 -19.85 -4.35 -7.93
C LYS A 34 -18.91 -5.52 -7.62
N GLU A 35 -17.61 -5.29 -7.68
CA GLU A 35 -16.57 -6.28 -7.42
C GLU A 35 -16.00 -6.21 -5.99
N MET A 36 -16.51 -5.29 -5.14
CA MET A 36 -16.09 -5.09 -3.75
C MET A 36 -17.21 -5.39 -2.75
N PRO A 37 -17.74 -6.62 -2.72
CA PRO A 37 -18.98 -6.96 -1.99
C PRO A 37 -18.87 -6.76 -0.48
N GLY A 38 -17.73 -7.08 0.13
CA GLY A 38 -17.52 -6.92 1.56
C GLY A 38 -17.51 -5.46 1.97
N LEU A 39 -16.79 -4.62 1.24
CA LEU A 39 -16.74 -3.18 1.52
C LEU A 39 -18.10 -2.52 1.31
N MET A 40 -18.82 -2.90 0.25
CA MET A 40 -20.17 -2.39 -0.01
C MET A 40 -21.18 -2.83 1.06
N ALA A 41 -21.09 -4.07 1.55
CA ALA A 41 -21.92 -4.56 2.66
C ALA A 41 -21.65 -3.79 3.96
N ILE A 42 -20.38 -3.47 4.25
CA ILE A 42 -20.01 -2.61 5.39
C ILE A 42 -20.61 -1.20 5.22
N ARG A 43 -20.51 -0.62 4.03
CA ARG A 43 -21.12 0.69 3.73
C ARG A 43 -22.62 0.66 4.00
N GLU A 44 -23.33 -0.34 3.45
CA GLU A 44 -24.76 -0.49 3.65
C GLU A 44 -25.15 -0.66 5.13
N LYS A 45 -24.40 -1.50 5.85
CA LYS A 45 -24.65 -1.78 7.28
C LYS A 45 -24.47 -0.55 8.17
N TYR A 46 -23.42 0.23 7.98
CA TYR A 46 -23.03 1.29 8.90
C TYR A 46 -23.39 2.71 8.45
N ALA A 47 -23.65 2.97 7.16
CA ALA A 47 -23.98 4.31 6.68
C ALA A 47 -25.23 4.94 7.35
N PRO A 48 -26.30 4.19 7.69
CA PRO A 48 -27.45 4.76 8.39
C PRO A 48 -27.11 5.30 9.79
N GLU A 49 -26.14 4.67 10.48
CA GLU A 49 -25.73 5.05 11.85
C GLU A 49 -24.73 6.19 11.87
N LYS A 50 -24.02 6.44 10.75
CA LYS A 50 -22.93 7.41 10.62
C LYS A 50 -21.94 7.38 11.79
N PRO A 51 -21.32 6.22 12.09
CA PRO A 51 -20.47 6.04 13.28
C PRO A 51 -19.23 6.93 13.31
N LEU A 52 -18.82 7.49 12.17
CA LEU A 52 -17.70 8.43 12.03
C LEU A 52 -18.17 9.88 11.80
N GLN A 53 -19.40 10.21 12.23
CA GLN A 53 -19.94 11.56 12.02
C GLN A 53 -19.02 12.65 12.56
N GLY A 54 -18.51 13.50 11.66
CA GLY A 54 -17.62 14.62 11.98
C GLY A 54 -16.19 14.22 12.34
N VAL A 55 -15.84 12.94 12.22
CA VAL A 55 -14.46 12.47 12.43
C VAL A 55 -13.60 12.84 11.23
N ARG A 56 -12.44 13.44 11.51
CA ARG A 56 -11.45 13.79 10.51
C ARG A 56 -10.54 12.58 10.24
N VAL A 57 -10.65 12.03 9.04
CA VAL A 57 -9.85 10.89 8.57
C VAL A 57 -8.88 11.36 7.49
N THR A 58 -7.60 11.11 7.68
CA THR A 58 -6.59 11.25 6.63
C THR A 58 -6.25 9.89 6.07
N GLY A 59 -6.15 9.79 4.75
CA GLY A 59 -5.57 8.64 4.07
C GLY A 59 -4.26 8.99 3.40
N SER A 60 -3.28 8.10 3.53
CA SER A 60 -2.03 8.07 2.80
C SER A 60 -1.88 6.64 2.24
N LEU A 61 -2.59 6.40 1.14
CA LEU A 61 -2.71 5.09 0.50
C LEU A 61 -2.97 5.28 -0.99
N HIS A 62 -2.47 4.36 -1.83
CA HIS A 62 -2.54 4.44 -3.29
C HIS A 62 -3.90 4.96 -3.80
N MET A 63 -3.91 6.10 -4.51
CA MET A 63 -5.16 6.73 -5.00
C MET A 63 -5.68 6.02 -6.27
N THR A 64 -6.17 4.81 -6.10
CA THR A 64 -6.72 3.96 -7.15
C THR A 64 -8.26 4.03 -7.21
N ILE A 65 -8.84 3.37 -8.22
CA ILE A 65 -10.30 3.18 -8.33
C ILE A 65 -10.86 2.47 -7.10
N GLN A 66 -10.16 1.47 -6.57
CA GLN A 66 -10.57 0.73 -5.38
C GLN A 66 -10.52 1.61 -4.13
N THR A 67 -9.50 2.43 -4.03
CA THR A 67 -9.36 3.41 -2.93
C THR A 67 -10.47 4.47 -2.98
N ALA A 68 -10.93 4.84 -4.18
CA ALA A 68 -12.10 5.71 -4.30
C ALA A 68 -13.34 5.11 -3.63
N VAL A 69 -13.57 3.79 -3.75
CA VAL A 69 -14.66 3.10 -3.06
C VAL A 69 -14.47 3.11 -1.53
N LEU A 70 -13.24 2.95 -1.05
CA LEU A 70 -12.91 3.08 0.39
C LEU A 70 -13.22 4.50 0.90
N ILE A 71 -12.74 5.52 0.20
CA ILE A 71 -12.98 6.93 0.57
C ILE A 71 -14.49 7.22 0.65
N GLU A 72 -15.24 6.84 -0.36
CA GLU A 72 -16.70 7.04 -0.37
C GLU A 72 -17.42 6.24 0.73
N THR A 73 -16.87 5.08 1.11
CA THR A 73 -17.37 4.32 2.26
C THR A 73 -17.16 5.11 3.55
N LEU A 74 -15.95 5.61 3.81
CA LEU A 74 -15.67 6.43 5.00
C LEU A 74 -16.53 7.69 5.04
N VAL A 75 -16.74 8.37 3.90
CA VAL A 75 -17.64 9.52 3.79
C VAL A 75 -19.08 9.13 4.09
N ALA A 76 -19.56 8.01 3.56
CA ALA A 76 -20.90 7.50 3.85
C ALA A 76 -21.11 7.19 5.35
N LEU A 77 -20.06 6.77 6.03
CA LEU A 77 -20.04 6.56 7.48
C LEU A 77 -19.96 7.88 8.28
N GLY A 78 -19.90 9.02 7.63
CA GLY A 78 -19.94 10.37 8.21
C GLY A 78 -18.59 11.04 8.41
N ALA A 79 -17.49 10.45 7.95
CA ALA A 79 -16.16 11.03 8.08
C ALA A 79 -15.95 12.25 7.17
N THR A 80 -15.12 13.19 7.64
CA THR A 80 -14.50 14.22 6.80
C THR A 80 -13.14 13.73 6.36
N VAL A 81 -12.99 13.42 5.06
CA VAL A 81 -11.83 12.72 4.51
C VAL A 81 -10.92 13.67 3.74
N ARG A 82 -9.61 13.49 3.93
CA ARG A 82 -8.53 14.06 3.13
C ARG A 82 -7.59 12.95 2.69
N TRP A 83 -7.07 13.01 1.48
CA TRP A 83 -6.35 11.89 0.90
C TRP A 83 -5.12 12.29 0.10
N ALA A 84 -4.01 11.58 0.28
CA ALA A 84 -2.83 11.59 -0.59
C ALA A 84 -2.48 10.16 -1.00
N SER A 85 -1.73 9.99 -2.07
CA SER A 85 -1.17 8.69 -2.43
C SER A 85 0.06 8.37 -1.59
N CYS A 86 0.37 7.10 -1.41
CA CYS A 86 1.59 6.63 -0.75
C CYS A 86 2.70 6.21 -1.74
N ASN A 87 2.56 6.57 -3.02
CA ASN A 87 3.56 6.28 -4.05
C ASN A 87 3.39 7.23 -5.24
N ILE A 88 4.52 7.75 -5.76
CA ILE A 88 4.55 8.73 -6.84
C ILE A 88 4.00 8.24 -8.19
N PHE A 89 3.91 6.93 -8.42
CA PHE A 89 3.45 6.35 -9.70
C PHE A 89 2.12 5.61 -9.60
N SER A 90 1.53 5.45 -8.41
CA SER A 90 0.38 4.56 -8.22
C SER A 90 -0.98 5.24 -8.42
N THR A 91 -1.05 6.56 -8.44
CA THR A 91 -2.31 7.28 -8.61
C THR A 91 -2.93 7.00 -9.97
N GLN A 92 -4.22 6.69 -9.98
CA GLN A 92 -5.07 6.73 -11.16
C GLN A 92 -5.75 8.10 -11.23
N ASP A 93 -5.30 8.97 -12.13
CA ASP A 93 -5.71 10.38 -12.18
C ASP A 93 -7.21 10.57 -12.33
N HIS A 94 -7.89 9.68 -13.04
CA HIS A 94 -9.34 9.70 -13.19
C HIS A 94 -10.07 9.30 -11.88
N ALA A 95 -9.46 8.45 -11.03
CA ALA A 95 -10.00 8.15 -9.71
C ALA A 95 -9.87 9.36 -8.78
N ALA A 96 -8.69 9.98 -8.73
CA ALA A 96 -8.45 11.20 -7.96
C ALA A 96 -9.41 12.33 -8.38
N ALA A 97 -9.59 12.54 -9.69
CA ALA A 97 -10.52 13.52 -10.23
C ALA A 97 -11.98 13.25 -9.83
N ALA A 98 -12.42 11.98 -9.88
CA ALA A 98 -13.79 11.61 -9.51
C ALA A 98 -14.09 11.92 -8.04
N ILE A 99 -13.17 11.61 -7.14
CA ILE A 99 -13.30 11.83 -5.70
C ILE A 99 -13.20 13.32 -5.35
N ALA A 100 -12.28 14.06 -5.99
CA ALA A 100 -12.19 15.51 -5.84
C ALA A 100 -13.47 16.21 -6.31
N LYS A 101 -14.05 15.80 -7.45
CA LYS A 101 -15.31 16.33 -7.96
C LYS A 101 -16.50 16.01 -7.05
N ALA A 102 -16.47 14.89 -6.33
CA ALA A 102 -17.45 14.53 -5.31
C ALA A 102 -17.33 15.35 -4.02
N GLY A 103 -16.34 16.24 -3.91
CA GLY A 103 -16.18 17.17 -2.79
C GLY A 103 -15.22 16.71 -1.71
N VAL A 104 -14.46 15.64 -1.93
CA VAL A 104 -13.42 15.18 -1.02
C VAL A 104 -12.09 15.85 -1.35
N SER A 105 -11.32 16.26 -0.33
CA SER A 105 -10.00 16.85 -0.51
C SER A 105 -8.97 15.78 -0.88
N VAL A 106 -8.57 15.73 -2.15
CA VAL A 106 -7.58 14.81 -2.70
C VAL A 106 -6.36 15.56 -3.20
N PHE A 107 -5.18 15.13 -2.81
CA PHE A 107 -3.89 15.65 -3.23
C PHE A 107 -3.08 14.49 -3.79
N ALA A 108 -3.26 14.19 -5.07
CA ALA A 108 -2.58 13.06 -5.72
C ALA A 108 -2.65 13.15 -7.25
N TRP A 109 -1.54 12.81 -7.92
CA TRP A 109 -1.48 12.58 -9.36
C TRP A 109 -0.36 11.60 -9.71
N LYS A 110 -0.45 10.95 -10.86
CA LYS A 110 0.59 10.04 -11.32
C LYS A 110 1.81 10.83 -11.81
N GLY A 111 2.98 10.49 -11.30
CA GLY A 111 4.23 11.13 -11.69
C GLY A 111 4.60 12.34 -10.85
N GLU A 112 4.15 12.39 -9.60
CA GLU A 112 4.67 13.34 -8.60
C GLU A 112 6.20 13.21 -8.50
N ASN A 113 6.88 14.32 -8.28
CA ASN A 113 8.25 14.27 -7.76
C ASN A 113 8.24 14.14 -6.22
N LEU A 114 9.40 13.95 -5.59
CA LEU A 114 9.46 13.73 -4.14
C LEU A 114 8.98 14.94 -3.34
N GLU A 115 9.28 16.16 -3.79
CA GLU A 115 8.84 17.39 -3.16
C GLU A 115 7.30 17.53 -3.22
N GLU A 116 6.71 17.21 -4.36
CA GLU A 116 5.24 17.20 -4.55
C GLU A 116 4.57 16.12 -3.71
N TYR A 117 5.14 14.91 -3.66
CA TYR A 117 4.64 13.80 -2.88
C TYR A 117 4.56 14.12 -1.37
N TRP A 118 5.63 14.64 -0.78
CA TRP A 118 5.66 14.99 0.64
C TRP A 118 4.80 16.22 0.95
N TRP A 119 4.69 17.15 0.01
CA TRP A 119 3.73 18.24 0.10
C TRP A 119 2.28 17.73 0.09
N CYS A 120 1.93 16.78 -0.78
CA CYS A 120 0.60 16.15 -0.82
C CYS A 120 0.28 15.45 0.49
N THR A 121 1.23 14.70 1.05
CA THR A 121 1.08 14.05 2.36
C THR A 121 0.81 15.08 3.45
N TYR A 122 1.58 16.18 3.51
CA TYR A 122 1.33 17.27 4.46
C TYR A 122 -0.03 17.93 4.26
N ARG A 123 -0.46 18.13 3.04
CA ARG A 123 -1.80 18.66 2.73
C ARG A 123 -2.90 17.73 3.21
N ALA A 124 -2.75 16.43 3.06
CA ALA A 124 -3.73 15.44 3.51
C ALA A 124 -3.87 15.41 5.05
N ILE A 125 -2.77 15.53 5.80
CA ILE A 125 -2.84 15.59 7.27
C ILE A 125 -3.30 16.94 7.83
N SER A 126 -3.34 17.98 6.99
CA SER A 126 -3.74 19.34 7.38
C SER A 126 -5.23 19.58 7.11
N HIS A 127 -6.07 19.30 8.09
CA HIS A 127 -7.51 19.53 8.02
C HIS A 127 -7.86 21.04 8.18
N ALA A 128 -9.14 21.38 7.98
CA ALA A 128 -9.61 22.75 8.10
C ALA A 128 -9.31 23.32 9.51
N ASP A 129 -9.22 24.65 9.59
CA ASP A 129 -8.98 25.40 10.82
C ASP A 129 -7.67 25.02 11.54
N GLY A 130 -6.66 24.58 10.78
CA GLY A 130 -5.38 24.18 11.33
C GLY A 130 -5.37 22.86 12.10
N LYS A 131 -6.48 22.13 12.12
CA LYS A 131 -6.59 20.86 12.84
C LYS A 131 -5.87 19.73 12.13
N GLY A 132 -5.45 18.73 12.92
CA GLY A 132 -4.93 17.46 12.41
C GLY A 132 -6.01 16.40 12.22
N PRO A 133 -5.62 15.20 11.72
CA PRO A 133 -6.51 14.05 11.67
C PRO A 133 -6.87 13.56 13.07
N GLN A 134 -8.02 12.90 13.18
CA GLN A 134 -8.36 12.11 14.36
C GLN A 134 -8.05 10.63 14.15
N LEU A 135 -8.13 10.19 12.91
CA LEU A 135 -7.74 8.85 12.47
C LEU A 135 -6.92 8.93 11.18
N ILE A 136 -6.03 7.97 10.99
CA ILE A 136 -5.23 7.82 9.76
C ILE A 136 -5.41 6.41 9.20
N VAL A 137 -5.60 6.32 7.88
CA VAL A 137 -5.40 5.12 7.08
C VAL A 137 -4.07 5.29 6.37
N ASP A 138 -3.06 4.50 6.73
CA ASP A 138 -1.71 4.61 6.19
C ASP A 138 -1.29 3.34 5.45
N ASP A 139 -0.39 3.49 4.49
CA ASP A 139 0.18 2.41 3.70
C ASP A 139 1.67 2.69 3.48
N GLY A 140 2.50 2.02 4.26
CA GLY A 140 3.94 2.27 4.36
C GLY A 140 4.35 3.20 5.50
N GLY A 141 3.35 3.82 6.17
CA GLY A 141 3.57 4.65 7.35
C GLY A 141 4.14 6.02 7.07
N ASP A 142 3.96 6.60 5.88
CA ASP A 142 4.57 7.89 5.52
C ASP A 142 3.87 9.08 6.16
N ALA A 143 2.53 9.10 6.24
CA ALA A 143 1.81 10.14 6.99
C ALA A 143 2.14 10.04 8.49
N THR A 144 2.18 8.85 9.03
CA THR A 144 2.58 8.56 10.41
C THR A 144 4.02 9.02 10.69
N LEU A 145 4.96 8.70 9.79
CA LEU A 145 6.36 9.12 9.87
C LEU A 145 6.50 10.64 9.92
N LEU A 146 5.82 11.32 8.98
CA LEU A 146 5.90 12.78 8.85
C LEU A 146 5.44 13.46 10.16
N ILE A 147 4.32 13.01 10.74
CA ILE A 147 3.80 13.54 11.99
C ILE A 147 4.79 13.28 13.15
N HIS A 148 5.30 12.05 13.28
CA HIS A 148 6.25 11.72 14.35
C HIS A 148 7.55 12.52 14.23
N LYS A 149 8.10 12.67 13.02
CA LYS A 149 9.32 13.43 12.80
C LYS A 149 9.14 14.94 13.04
N GLY A 150 7.97 15.46 12.67
CA GLY A 150 7.64 16.84 12.99
C GLY A 150 7.45 17.08 14.48
N TYR A 151 6.77 16.19 15.16
CA TYR A 151 6.61 16.22 16.61
C TYR A 151 7.98 16.13 17.34
N GLU A 152 8.84 15.19 16.93
CA GLU A 152 10.20 15.05 17.44
C GLU A 152 11.04 16.33 17.24
N LEU A 153 10.88 17.03 16.10
CA LEU A 153 11.57 18.30 15.82
C LEU A 153 11.14 19.40 16.82
N GLU A 154 9.85 19.52 17.10
CA GLU A 154 9.33 20.47 18.10
C GLU A 154 9.75 20.12 19.53
N GLU A 155 9.95 18.82 19.84
CA GLU A 155 10.53 18.35 21.10
C GLU A 155 12.08 18.56 21.18
N GLY A 156 12.68 19.20 20.18
CA GLY A 156 14.09 19.55 20.17
C GLY A 156 15.03 18.43 19.71
N ARG A 157 14.54 17.38 19.06
CA ARG A 157 15.39 16.32 18.50
C ARG A 157 16.05 16.77 17.19
N ASP A 158 17.28 16.36 16.96
CA ASP A 158 18.14 16.88 15.89
C ASP A 158 18.05 16.14 14.54
N TRP A 159 17.21 15.11 14.39
CA TRP A 159 17.17 14.34 13.15
C TRP A 159 16.95 15.22 11.90
N ALA A 160 16.01 16.16 11.96
CA ALA A 160 15.74 17.05 10.82
C ALA A 160 16.91 17.99 10.47
N LYS A 161 17.87 18.17 11.39
CA LYS A 161 19.06 19.02 11.20
C LYS A 161 20.33 18.22 10.90
N SER A 162 20.26 16.87 10.94
CA SER A 162 21.41 15.99 10.68
C SER A 162 21.63 15.79 9.18
N PRO A 163 22.80 15.33 8.71
CA PRO A 163 23.01 14.94 7.33
C PRO A 163 22.01 13.89 6.86
N SER A 164 21.62 13.93 5.60
CA SER A 164 20.66 13.00 5.00
C SER A 164 21.34 11.80 4.34
N GLY A 165 20.74 10.62 4.46
CA GLY A 165 21.24 9.40 3.84
C GLY A 165 20.92 9.29 2.36
N ASN A 166 19.85 9.95 1.90
CA ASN A 166 19.39 9.96 0.51
C ASN A 166 18.58 11.23 0.20
N LYS A 167 18.20 11.38 -1.08
CA LYS A 167 17.44 12.54 -1.57
C LYS A 167 16.06 12.68 -0.91
N GLU A 168 15.34 11.60 -0.72
CA GLU A 168 14.00 11.62 -0.13
C GLU A 168 14.04 12.08 1.33
N GLU A 169 14.98 11.56 2.10
CA GLU A 169 15.21 12.01 3.49
C GLU A 169 15.49 13.52 3.55
N GLN A 170 16.27 14.05 2.59
CA GLN A 170 16.52 15.49 2.52
C GLN A 170 15.24 16.28 2.27
N VAL A 171 14.38 15.84 1.33
CA VAL A 171 13.10 16.49 1.04
C VAL A 171 12.20 16.53 2.28
N ILE A 172 12.11 15.42 3.03
CA ILE A 172 11.34 15.37 4.29
C ILE A 172 11.88 16.39 5.29
N LYS A 173 13.19 16.43 5.50
CA LYS A 173 13.83 17.35 6.43
C LYS A 173 13.60 18.81 6.06
N ASP A 174 13.75 19.15 4.79
CA ASP A 174 13.53 20.51 4.30
C ASP A 174 12.06 20.95 4.52
N LEU A 175 11.10 20.08 4.22
CA LEU A 175 9.68 20.32 4.47
C LEU A 175 9.39 20.53 5.97
N LEU A 176 9.94 19.67 6.84
CA LEU A 176 9.77 19.79 8.29
C LEU A 176 10.32 21.11 8.84
N LEU A 177 11.52 21.51 8.37
CA LEU A 177 12.16 22.75 8.79
C LEU A 177 11.40 23.99 8.25
N GLU A 178 10.83 23.93 7.05
CA GLU A 178 10.00 24.98 6.49
C GLU A 178 8.74 25.18 7.34
N ILE A 179 7.99 24.10 7.59
CA ILE A 179 6.77 24.13 8.39
C ILE A 179 7.06 24.64 9.81
N ASN A 180 8.14 24.18 10.44
CA ASN A 180 8.51 24.60 11.80
C ASN A 180 8.91 26.09 11.88
N ARG A 181 9.46 26.67 10.81
CA ARG A 181 9.74 28.11 10.73
C ARG A 181 8.46 28.93 10.64
N GLU A 182 7.45 28.43 9.93
CA GLU A 182 6.14 29.12 9.77
C GLU A 182 5.30 29.00 11.05
N ASN A 183 5.26 27.83 11.67
CA ASN A 183 4.54 27.58 12.93
C ASN A 183 5.30 26.56 13.79
N PRO A 184 6.04 27.03 14.84
CA PRO A 184 6.84 26.19 15.72
C PRO A 184 6.03 25.20 16.60
N TYR A 185 4.72 25.25 16.59
CA TYR A 185 3.82 24.38 17.35
C TYR A 185 2.89 23.57 16.44
N ARG A 186 3.16 23.55 15.13
CA ARG A 186 2.29 22.95 14.12
C ARG A 186 2.03 21.47 14.35
N TRP A 187 3.06 20.72 14.71
CA TRP A 187 2.98 19.28 14.89
C TRP A 187 2.28 18.90 16.18
N HIS A 188 2.47 19.63 17.26
CA HIS A 188 1.68 19.49 18.49
C HIS A 188 0.19 19.77 18.27
N GLU A 189 -0.15 20.76 17.44
CA GLU A 189 -1.52 21.04 17.07
C GLU A 189 -2.12 19.88 16.25
N LEU A 190 -1.37 19.29 15.31
CA LEU A 190 -1.82 18.17 14.48
C LEU A 190 -2.12 16.92 15.29
N VAL A 191 -1.30 16.59 16.30
CA VAL A 191 -1.47 15.36 17.11
C VAL A 191 -2.50 15.48 18.23
N LYS A 192 -2.93 16.70 18.56
CA LYS A 192 -3.77 16.96 19.75
C LYS A 192 -5.02 16.09 19.84
N GLU A 193 -5.67 15.85 18.69
CA GLU A 193 -6.88 15.04 18.62
C GLU A 193 -6.68 13.70 17.89
N TRP A 194 -5.44 13.36 17.54
CA TRP A 194 -5.13 12.09 16.86
C TRP A 194 -5.37 10.91 17.80
N ARG A 195 -6.19 9.94 17.39
CA ARG A 195 -6.67 8.81 18.20
C ARG A 195 -6.18 7.45 17.74
N GLY A 196 -5.66 7.36 16.51
CA GLY A 196 -5.10 6.11 16.03
C GLY A 196 -4.79 6.09 14.55
N VAL A 197 -4.08 5.06 14.15
CA VAL A 197 -3.73 4.76 12.77
C VAL A 197 -4.00 3.29 12.46
N SER A 198 -4.46 2.99 11.25
CA SER A 198 -4.48 1.64 10.70
C SER A 198 -3.48 1.55 9.54
N GLU A 199 -2.64 0.51 9.57
CA GLU A 199 -1.53 0.34 8.62
C GLU A 199 -1.78 -0.85 7.71
N GLU A 200 -1.64 -0.63 6.40
CA GLU A 200 -1.95 -1.58 5.34
C GLU A 200 -0.81 -2.57 5.06
N THR A 201 0.46 -2.15 5.17
CA THR A 201 1.56 -2.93 4.62
C THR A 201 2.64 -3.30 5.64
N THR A 202 3.35 -4.39 5.36
CA THR A 202 4.42 -4.94 6.22
C THR A 202 5.46 -3.90 6.60
N THR A 203 5.88 -3.05 5.67
CA THR A 203 6.93 -2.05 5.93
C THR A 203 6.48 -0.98 6.94
N GLY A 204 5.23 -0.48 6.80
CA GLY A 204 4.65 0.45 7.76
C GLY A 204 4.46 -0.19 9.13
N VAL A 205 4.02 -1.46 9.17
CA VAL A 205 3.90 -2.24 10.40
C VAL A 205 5.26 -2.36 11.13
N HIS A 206 6.34 -2.63 10.41
CA HIS A 206 7.69 -2.66 11.00
C HIS A 206 8.08 -1.30 11.60
N ARG A 207 7.74 -0.19 10.92
CA ARG A 207 7.98 1.17 11.46
C ARG A 207 7.20 1.39 12.75
N LEU A 208 5.93 0.98 12.81
CA LEU A 208 5.08 1.09 14.00
C LEU A 208 5.64 0.30 15.18
N TYR A 209 6.03 -0.97 14.99
CA TYR A 209 6.65 -1.78 16.03
C TYR A 209 7.98 -1.18 16.51
N LYS A 210 8.80 -0.66 15.60
CA LYS A 210 10.04 0.02 15.97
C LYS A 210 9.78 1.26 16.83
N MET A 211 8.82 2.11 16.43
CA MET A 211 8.44 3.28 17.21
C MET A 211 7.87 2.90 18.60
N GLN A 212 7.10 1.80 18.68
CA GLN A 212 6.62 1.27 19.95
C GLN A 212 7.77 0.81 20.85
N GLN A 213 8.72 0.02 20.32
CA GLN A 213 9.88 -0.48 21.07
C GLN A 213 10.77 0.66 21.59
N GLU A 214 10.89 1.73 20.82
CA GLU A 214 11.66 2.93 21.18
C GLU A 214 10.87 3.91 22.08
N GLY A 215 9.62 3.59 22.42
CA GLY A 215 8.75 4.46 23.25
C GLY A 215 8.38 5.78 22.57
N ARG A 216 8.36 5.81 21.21
CA ARG A 216 8.11 7.01 20.42
C ARG A 216 6.75 7.03 19.73
N LEU A 217 6.03 5.90 19.70
CA LEU A 217 4.69 5.83 19.11
C LEU A 217 3.73 6.75 19.88
N LEU A 218 3.02 7.62 19.16
CA LEU A 218 2.17 8.67 19.76
C LEU A 218 0.72 8.21 19.99
N VAL A 219 0.25 7.21 19.26
CA VAL A 219 -1.15 6.76 19.27
C VAL A 219 -1.25 5.24 19.16
N PRO A 220 -2.39 4.62 19.50
CA PRO A 220 -2.65 3.23 19.15
C PRO A 220 -2.62 3.02 17.65
N ALA A 221 -2.11 1.87 17.22
CA ALA A 221 -2.06 1.47 15.82
C ALA A 221 -2.69 0.09 15.63
N ILE A 222 -3.47 -0.09 14.55
CA ILE A 222 -3.95 -1.41 14.13
C ILE A 222 -3.15 -1.85 12.91
N ASN A 223 -2.46 -2.96 13.07
CA ASN A 223 -1.79 -3.68 12.01
C ASN A 223 -2.85 -4.47 11.19
N VAL A 224 -3.31 -3.88 10.11
CA VAL A 224 -4.26 -4.52 9.18
C VAL A 224 -3.56 -5.55 8.31
N ASN A 225 -2.26 -5.35 8.00
CA ASN A 225 -1.50 -6.28 7.17
C ASN A 225 -1.55 -7.73 7.68
N ASP A 226 -1.56 -7.93 9.01
CA ASP A 226 -1.51 -9.27 9.60
C ASP A 226 -2.90 -9.88 9.84
N SER A 227 -4.00 -9.20 9.49
CA SER A 227 -5.30 -9.84 9.34
C SER A 227 -5.19 -10.92 8.25
N VAL A 228 -5.75 -12.12 8.49
CA VAL A 228 -5.62 -13.23 7.53
C VAL A 228 -6.30 -12.91 6.21
N THR A 229 -7.48 -12.28 6.26
CA THR A 229 -8.21 -11.81 5.07
C THR A 229 -7.52 -10.65 4.35
N LYS A 230 -6.43 -10.10 4.90
CA LYS A 230 -5.53 -9.18 4.20
C LYS A 230 -4.30 -9.92 3.70
N SER A 231 -3.46 -10.45 4.58
CA SER A 231 -2.15 -11.01 4.22
C SER A 231 -2.23 -12.20 3.26
N LYS A 232 -3.19 -13.10 3.46
CA LYS A 232 -3.37 -14.29 2.60
C LYS A 232 -4.18 -13.99 1.34
N PHE A 233 -4.76 -12.81 1.19
CA PHE A 233 -5.54 -12.39 0.02
C PHE A 233 -4.82 -11.33 -0.78
N ASP A 234 -4.55 -10.18 -0.20
CA ASP A 234 -3.84 -9.06 -0.84
C ASP A 234 -2.41 -9.45 -1.25
N ASN A 235 -1.59 -9.80 -0.26
CA ASN A 235 -0.18 -10.09 -0.52
C ASN A 235 0.00 -11.32 -1.43
N LEU A 236 -0.84 -12.34 -1.30
CA LEU A 236 -0.75 -13.57 -2.09
C LEU A 236 -1.53 -13.45 -3.42
N TYR A 237 -2.84 -13.33 -3.36
CA TYR A 237 -3.69 -13.37 -4.56
C TYR A 237 -3.65 -12.06 -5.35
N GLY A 238 -3.50 -10.93 -4.66
CA GLY A 238 -3.31 -9.63 -5.28
C GLY A 238 -2.03 -9.59 -6.12
N CYS A 239 -0.89 -9.97 -5.55
CA CYS A 239 0.38 -10.03 -6.27
C CYS A 239 0.38 -11.09 -7.36
N ARG A 240 -0.29 -12.24 -7.15
CA ARG A 240 -0.46 -13.29 -8.17
C ARG A 240 -1.16 -12.76 -9.43
N HIS A 241 -2.17 -11.90 -9.26
CA HIS A 241 -2.88 -11.28 -10.38
C HIS A 241 -2.07 -10.11 -10.98
N SER A 242 -1.63 -9.19 -10.16
CA SER A 242 -1.15 -7.88 -10.59
C SER A 242 0.31 -7.86 -11.10
N LEU A 243 1.16 -8.84 -10.71
CA LEU A 243 2.50 -8.97 -11.28
C LEU A 243 2.43 -9.19 -12.79
N ILE A 244 1.60 -10.14 -13.22
CA ILE A 244 1.46 -10.48 -14.65
C ILE A 244 0.88 -9.29 -15.43
N ASP A 245 -0.09 -8.58 -14.86
CA ASP A 245 -0.64 -7.36 -15.47
C ASP A 245 0.44 -6.29 -15.65
N GLY A 246 1.28 -6.05 -14.61
CA GLY A 246 2.40 -5.12 -14.66
C GLY A 246 3.43 -5.48 -15.73
N LEU A 247 3.88 -6.72 -15.78
CA LEU A 247 4.84 -7.20 -16.76
C LEU A 247 4.31 -7.09 -18.20
N ASN A 248 3.07 -7.53 -18.45
CA ASN A 248 2.47 -7.50 -19.77
C ASN A 248 2.25 -6.08 -20.28
N ARG A 249 1.77 -5.16 -19.44
CA ARG A 249 1.61 -3.75 -19.84
C ARG A 249 2.93 -3.03 -20.03
N ALA A 250 3.95 -3.39 -19.23
CA ALA A 250 5.27 -2.79 -19.36
C ALA A 250 5.94 -3.15 -20.68
N LEU A 251 6.03 -4.43 -21.02
CA LEU A 251 6.90 -4.90 -22.11
C LEU A 251 6.20 -5.69 -23.20
N ASP A 252 5.00 -6.21 -22.93
CA ASP A 252 4.27 -7.08 -23.86
C ASP A 252 5.14 -8.26 -24.37
N VAL A 253 5.92 -8.86 -23.46
CA VAL A 253 6.77 -10.01 -23.76
C VAL A 253 6.09 -11.30 -23.35
N MET A 254 6.32 -12.36 -24.10
CA MET A 254 5.85 -13.68 -23.75
C MET A 254 6.59 -14.18 -22.51
N ILE A 255 5.84 -14.49 -21.42
CA ILE A 255 6.38 -15.03 -20.18
C ILE A 255 6.69 -16.52 -20.30
N GLY A 256 5.85 -17.25 -21.03
CA GLY A 256 6.02 -18.69 -21.26
C GLY A 256 7.36 -19.03 -21.90
N GLY A 257 8.03 -20.07 -21.38
CA GLY A 257 9.35 -20.52 -21.81
C GLY A 257 10.54 -19.74 -21.23
N LYS A 258 10.29 -18.58 -20.57
CA LYS A 258 11.34 -17.81 -19.90
C LYS A 258 11.68 -18.39 -18.54
N VAL A 259 12.85 -18.03 -18.02
CA VAL A 259 13.25 -18.27 -16.64
C VAL A 259 12.91 -17.03 -15.81
N ALA A 260 12.06 -17.20 -14.82
CA ALA A 260 11.68 -16.14 -13.89
C ALA A 260 12.28 -16.44 -12.50
N VAL A 261 13.11 -15.52 -12.02
CA VAL A 261 13.75 -15.58 -10.70
C VAL A 261 12.94 -14.71 -9.76
N VAL A 262 12.33 -15.30 -8.74
CA VAL A 262 11.57 -14.61 -7.70
C VAL A 262 12.42 -14.56 -6.43
N CYS A 263 12.79 -13.36 -6.01
CA CYS A 263 13.59 -13.14 -4.83
C CYS A 263 12.67 -12.96 -3.62
N GLY A 264 12.58 -14.01 -2.78
CA GLY A 264 11.69 -14.13 -1.64
C GLY A 264 10.52 -15.11 -1.91
N TYR A 265 10.13 -15.86 -0.85
CA TYR A 265 9.01 -16.82 -0.92
C TYR A 265 8.05 -16.65 0.27
N GLY A 266 7.88 -15.42 0.76
CA GLY A 266 6.76 -15.02 1.62
C GLY A 266 5.44 -15.00 0.84
N ASP A 267 4.37 -14.42 1.39
CA ASP A 267 3.06 -14.41 0.72
C ASP A 267 3.11 -13.74 -0.67
N VAL A 268 3.81 -12.62 -0.81
CA VAL A 268 4.03 -11.94 -2.09
C VAL A 268 4.78 -12.84 -3.08
N GLY A 269 5.91 -13.41 -2.66
CA GLY A 269 6.73 -14.29 -3.50
C GLY A 269 5.98 -15.54 -3.94
N LYS A 270 5.19 -16.17 -3.06
CA LYS A 270 4.32 -17.31 -3.39
C LYS A 270 3.32 -16.96 -4.49
N GLY A 271 2.65 -15.83 -4.37
CA GLY A 271 1.72 -15.35 -5.39
C GLY A 271 2.39 -15.13 -6.74
N CYS A 272 3.52 -14.43 -6.73
CA CYS A 272 4.32 -14.16 -7.93
C CYS A 272 4.82 -15.43 -8.61
N ALA A 273 5.38 -16.37 -7.85
CA ALA A 273 5.87 -17.64 -8.36
C ALA A 273 4.75 -18.47 -9.00
N GLN A 274 3.59 -18.55 -8.35
CA GLN A 274 2.42 -19.28 -8.87
C GLN A 274 1.93 -18.69 -10.20
N SER A 275 1.84 -17.37 -10.33
CA SER A 275 1.35 -16.75 -11.56
C SER A 275 2.35 -16.87 -12.70
N LEU A 276 3.65 -16.70 -12.46
CA LEU A 276 4.69 -16.87 -13.47
C LEU A 276 4.72 -18.32 -13.97
N ARG A 277 4.65 -19.31 -13.06
CA ARG A 277 4.52 -20.74 -13.44
C ARG A 277 3.23 -21.00 -14.22
N GLY A 278 2.12 -20.39 -13.80
CA GLY A 278 0.83 -20.47 -14.51
C GLY A 278 0.87 -19.92 -15.93
N GLN A 279 1.75 -18.96 -16.22
CA GLN A 279 2.00 -18.44 -17.56
C GLN A 279 3.03 -19.28 -18.37
N GLY A 280 3.55 -20.37 -17.79
CA GLY A 280 4.49 -21.27 -18.44
C GLY A 280 5.96 -20.88 -18.28
N ALA A 281 6.30 -20.00 -17.34
CA ALA A 281 7.69 -19.73 -16.99
C ALA A 281 8.30 -20.90 -16.19
N ARG A 282 9.61 -21.10 -16.34
CA ARG A 282 10.41 -21.88 -15.39
C ARG A 282 10.77 -20.95 -14.24
N VAL A 283 10.24 -21.24 -13.05
CA VAL A 283 10.38 -20.36 -11.89
C VAL A 283 11.48 -20.88 -10.97
N VAL A 284 12.37 -19.98 -10.59
CA VAL A 284 13.46 -20.19 -9.62
C VAL A 284 13.23 -19.24 -8.45
N ILE A 285 13.44 -19.74 -7.24
CA ILE A 285 13.26 -18.98 -6.00
C ILE A 285 14.62 -18.71 -5.35
N THR A 286 14.82 -17.50 -4.86
CA THR A 286 15.90 -17.22 -3.91
C THR A 286 15.29 -16.85 -2.55
N GLU A 287 15.80 -17.42 -1.45
CA GLU A 287 15.19 -17.24 -0.13
C GLU A 287 16.25 -17.37 0.98
N VAL A 288 16.06 -16.59 2.04
CA VAL A 288 16.94 -16.63 3.24
C VAL A 288 16.32 -17.40 4.39
N ASP A 289 14.99 -17.48 4.45
CA ASP A 289 14.27 -18.24 5.47
C ASP A 289 14.25 -19.73 5.08
N PRO A 290 14.85 -20.62 5.88
CA PRO A 290 14.90 -22.04 5.56
C PRO A 290 13.50 -22.70 5.52
N ILE A 291 12.51 -22.19 6.22
CA ILE A 291 11.14 -22.71 6.18
C ILE A 291 10.49 -22.36 4.84
N ASN A 292 10.57 -21.12 4.41
CA ASN A 292 10.04 -20.69 3.10
C ASN A 292 10.80 -21.37 1.94
N ALA A 293 12.13 -21.52 2.05
CA ALA A 293 12.93 -22.25 1.06
C ALA A 293 12.50 -23.73 0.94
N LEU A 294 12.26 -24.39 2.08
CA LEU A 294 11.76 -25.77 2.09
C LEU A 294 10.35 -25.85 1.47
N GLN A 295 9.45 -24.91 1.78
CA GLN A 295 8.14 -24.86 1.16
C GLN A 295 8.22 -24.69 -0.36
N ALA A 296 9.08 -23.79 -0.85
CA ALA A 296 9.30 -23.61 -2.28
C ALA A 296 9.77 -24.89 -2.97
N ALA A 297 10.73 -25.59 -2.35
CA ALA A 297 11.24 -26.88 -2.86
C ALA A 297 10.15 -27.96 -2.88
N MET A 298 9.30 -28.04 -1.84
CA MET A 298 8.17 -28.98 -1.77
C MET A 298 7.09 -28.67 -2.81
N GLU A 299 6.93 -27.40 -3.20
CA GLU A 299 6.06 -26.98 -4.30
C GLU A 299 6.66 -27.24 -5.70
N GLY A 300 7.89 -27.78 -5.75
CA GLY A 300 8.56 -28.16 -6.99
C GLY A 300 9.27 -27.01 -7.71
N TYR A 301 9.61 -25.95 -7.00
CA TYR A 301 10.47 -24.90 -7.50
C TYR A 301 11.95 -25.24 -7.29
N GLU A 302 12.81 -24.83 -8.21
CA GLU A 302 14.23 -24.76 -7.96
C GLU A 302 14.51 -23.63 -6.97
N VAL A 303 15.32 -23.91 -5.93
CA VAL A 303 15.72 -22.92 -4.92
C VAL A 303 17.24 -22.83 -4.95
N THR A 304 17.74 -21.61 -5.23
CA THR A 304 19.19 -21.36 -5.31
C THR A 304 19.51 -19.91 -4.92
N THR A 305 20.73 -19.44 -5.11
CA THR A 305 21.11 -18.04 -4.90
C THR A 305 20.94 -17.22 -6.17
N ILE A 306 20.84 -15.90 -6.03
CA ILE A 306 20.70 -15.02 -7.19
C ILE A 306 21.92 -15.10 -8.11
N GLU A 307 23.12 -15.25 -7.53
CA GLU A 307 24.38 -15.32 -8.27
C GLU A 307 24.43 -16.50 -9.24
N GLU A 308 23.80 -17.63 -8.89
CA GLU A 308 23.71 -18.81 -9.74
C GLU A 308 22.79 -18.59 -10.95
N THR A 309 21.92 -17.56 -10.94
CA THR A 309 20.93 -17.32 -12.00
C THR A 309 21.33 -16.26 -13.00
N LEU A 310 22.35 -15.43 -12.73
CA LEU A 310 22.64 -14.20 -13.46
C LEU A 310 22.88 -14.37 -14.97
N GLY A 311 23.51 -15.48 -15.38
CA GLY A 311 23.83 -15.75 -16.79
C GLY A 311 22.66 -16.28 -17.64
N TRP A 312 21.51 -16.68 -17.00
CA TRP A 312 20.42 -17.36 -17.70
C TRP A 312 19.00 -16.98 -17.28
N GLY A 313 18.84 -16.19 -16.22
CA GLY A 313 17.55 -15.64 -15.82
C GLY A 313 17.07 -14.57 -16.80
N ASP A 314 15.80 -14.63 -17.19
CA ASP A 314 15.17 -13.69 -18.13
C ASP A 314 14.39 -12.59 -17.41
N ILE A 315 13.73 -12.92 -16.29
CA ILE A 315 12.88 -12.00 -15.50
C ILE A 315 13.29 -12.12 -14.04
N TYR A 316 13.60 -11.03 -13.38
CA TYR A 316 13.91 -10.96 -11.97
C TYR A 316 12.85 -10.13 -11.26
N VAL A 317 12.26 -10.67 -10.18
CA VAL A 317 11.21 -10.00 -9.41
C VAL A 317 11.58 -10.04 -7.93
N THR A 318 11.78 -8.87 -7.31
CA THR A 318 12.01 -8.76 -5.86
C THR A 318 10.70 -8.65 -5.10
N THR A 319 10.61 -9.34 -3.94
CA THR A 319 9.37 -9.53 -3.18
C THR A 319 9.62 -9.56 -1.65
N THR A 320 10.75 -9.02 -1.18
CA THR A 320 11.28 -9.29 0.16
C THR A 320 10.97 -8.21 1.19
N GLY A 321 10.74 -6.97 0.76
CA GLY A 321 10.68 -5.81 1.64
C GLY A 321 12.03 -5.47 2.31
N ASN A 322 13.14 -6.01 1.80
CA ASN A 322 14.50 -5.79 2.29
C ASN A 322 15.21 -4.70 1.45
N ILE A 323 16.50 -4.56 1.58
CA ILE A 323 17.34 -3.64 0.80
C ILE A 323 18.39 -4.43 0.01
N ASP A 324 18.84 -3.85 -1.13
CA ASP A 324 19.99 -4.33 -1.91
C ASP A 324 19.90 -5.82 -2.30
N VAL A 325 18.71 -6.34 -2.55
CA VAL A 325 18.48 -7.72 -3.00
C VAL A 325 19.06 -7.91 -4.41
N ILE A 326 18.86 -6.94 -5.28
CA ILE A 326 19.52 -6.87 -6.60
C ILE A 326 20.48 -5.68 -6.61
N THR A 327 21.77 -5.99 -6.64
CA THR A 327 22.85 -5.00 -6.64
C THR A 327 23.26 -4.60 -8.05
N LEU A 328 24.00 -3.49 -8.20
CA LEU A 328 24.64 -3.12 -9.46
C LEU A 328 25.55 -4.24 -10.01
N ALA A 329 26.27 -4.94 -9.12
CA ALA A 329 27.13 -6.05 -9.50
C ALA A 329 26.32 -7.25 -10.06
N HIS A 330 25.11 -7.49 -9.55
CA HIS A 330 24.20 -8.49 -10.11
C HIS A 330 23.74 -8.05 -11.52
N MET A 331 23.25 -6.82 -11.64
CA MET A 331 22.74 -6.29 -12.92
C MET A 331 23.80 -6.28 -14.03
N ALA A 332 25.06 -6.00 -13.69
CA ALA A 332 26.20 -6.06 -14.63
C ALA A 332 26.54 -7.47 -15.14
N ARG A 333 26.00 -8.51 -14.51
CA ARG A 333 26.22 -9.93 -14.88
C ARG A 333 24.97 -10.63 -15.38
N MET A 334 23.85 -9.93 -15.41
CA MET A 334 22.61 -10.48 -15.95
C MET A 334 22.71 -10.74 -17.44
N LYS A 335 21.92 -11.69 -17.91
CA LYS A 335 21.75 -11.99 -19.31
C LYS A 335 21.28 -10.77 -20.10
N ASP A 336 21.72 -10.64 -21.34
CA ASP A 336 21.19 -9.62 -22.26
C ASP A 336 19.67 -9.70 -22.38
N GLN A 337 18.99 -8.55 -22.36
CA GLN A 337 17.54 -8.39 -22.36
C GLN A 337 16.84 -8.88 -21.07
N ALA A 338 17.57 -9.05 -19.96
CA ALA A 338 16.94 -9.39 -18.69
C ALA A 338 16.00 -8.26 -18.21
N VAL A 339 14.85 -8.66 -17.67
CA VAL A 339 13.84 -7.75 -17.10
C VAL A 339 13.99 -7.75 -15.58
N VAL A 340 14.10 -6.57 -15.00
CA VAL A 340 14.23 -6.39 -13.54
C VAL A 340 13.03 -5.60 -13.03
N ALA A 341 12.31 -6.16 -12.09
CA ALA A 341 11.10 -5.59 -11.50
C ALA A 341 11.07 -5.79 -9.98
N ASN A 342 10.38 -4.89 -9.29
CA ASN A 342 10.08 -5.00 -7.88
C ASN A 342 8.56 -5.01 -7.67
N ILE A 343 8.07 -5.81 -6.75
CA ILE A 343 6.68 -5.78 -6.28
C ILE A 343 6.61 -5.62 -4.75
N GLY A 344 7.76 -5.42 -4.09
CA GLY A 344 7.85 -4.96 -2.71
C GLY A 344 7.47 -3.48 -2.59
N HIS A 345 7.12 -3.03 -1.40
CA HIS A 345 6.54 -1.70 -1.20
C HIS A 345 7.47 -0.54 -1.59
N PHE A 346 8.77 -0.61 -1.24
CA PHE A 346 9.74 0.44 -1.55
C PHE A 346 10.71 0.05 -2.66
N ASP A 347 11.36 1.06 -3.24
CA ASP A 347 12.30 0.94 -4.36
C ASP A 347 13.73 0.54 -3.96
N ASN A 348 14.00 0.30 -2.70
CA ASN A 348 15.34 0.01 -2.16
C ASN A 348 15.76 -1.46 -2.28
N GLU A 349 14.88 -2.37 -2.75
CA GLU A 349 15.27 -3.76 -3.02
C GLU A 349 16.22 -3.90 -4.21
N ILE A 350 16.21 -2.93 -5.12
CA ILE A 350 17.09 -2.85 -6.28
C ILE A 350 17.98 -1.62 -6.15
N GLN A 351 19.28 -1.74 -6.35
CA GLN A 351 20.23 -0.62 -6.27
C GLN A 351 20.10 0.34 -7.47
N VAL A 352 18.94 1.00 -7.59
CA VAL A 352 18.63 1.90 -8.72
C VAL A 352 19.49 3.15 -8.70
N ASP A 353 19.79 3.71 -7.54
CA ASP A 353 20.67 4.89 -7.43
C ASP A 353 22.10 4.57 -7.89
N ALA A 354 22.62 3.40 -7.52
CA ALA A 354 23.91 2.92 -7.99
C ALA A 354 23.93 2.73 -9.51
N LEU A 355 22.84 2.18 -10.06
CA LEU A 355 22.68 1.98 -11.50
C LEU A 355 22.61 3.31 -12.25
N ASN A 356 21.87 4.29 -11.75
CA ASN A 356 21.72 5.62 -12.35
C ASN A 356 23.00 6.47 -12.27
N THR A 357 23.86 6.23 -11.29
CA THR A 357 25.12 6.98 -11.09
C THR A 357 26.34 6.28 -11.66
N ALA A 358 26.20 5.06 -12.17
CA ALA A 358 27.28 4.31 -12.80
C ALA A 358 27.74 5.02 -14.09
N LYS A 359 29.03 5.42 -14.15
CA LYS A 359 29.58 6.28 -15.21
C LYS A 359 29.52 5.66 -16.61
N ASP A 360 29.62 4.33 -16.67
CA ASP A 360 29.73 3.58 -17.93
C ASP A 360 28.44 2.86 -18.32
N VAL A 361 27.32 3.15 -17.62
CA VAL A 361 26.00 2.58 -17.91
C VAL A 361 25.10 3.67 -18.48
N LYS A 362 24.51 3.40 -19.65
CA LYS A 362 23.65 4.36 -20.34
C LYS A 362 22.17 4.02 -20.10
N ARG A 363 21.45 4.92 -19.42
CA ARG A 363 19.97 4.86 -19.33
C ARG A 363 19.31 5.41 -20.59
N THR A 364 18.29 4.73 -21.08
CA THR A 364 17.41 5.16 -22.16
C THR A 364 15.97 4.87 -21.79
N ASN A 365 15.15 5.91 -21.63
CA ASN A 365 13.71 5.71 -21.39
C ASN A 365 13.06 5.21 -22.69
N ILE A 366 12.38 4.08 -22.63
CA ILE A 366 11.66 3.47 -23.77
C ILE A 366 10.24 3.99 -23.85
N LYS A 367 9.56 4.02 -22.72
CA LYS A 367 8.22 4.59 -22.51
C LYS A 367 8.01 4.85 -21.02
N PRO A 368 6.96 5.52 -20.58
CA PRO A 368 6.71 5.71 -19.16
C PRO A 368 6.86 4.41 -18.37
N GLN A 369 7.63 4.45 -17.28
CA GLN A 369 7.91 3.33 -16.36
C GLN A 369 8.71 2.16 -16.95
N VAL A 370 9.35 2.33 -18.10
CA VAL A 370 10.21 1.32 -18.73
C VAL A 370 11.52 1.96 -19.17
N ASP A 371 12.59 1.64 -18.46
CA ASP A 371 13.93 2.12 -18.74
C ASP A 371 14.86 0.98 -19.16
N LYS A 372 15.63 1.24 -20.19
CA LYS A 372 16.70 0.37 -20.67
C LYS A 372 18.04 0.89 -20.17
N TYR A 373 18.86 0.00 -19.66
CA TYR A 373 20.24 0.28 -19.26
C TYR A 373 21.19 -0.55 -20.09
N THR A 374 22.09 0.12 -20.82
CA THR A 374 23.11 -0.51 -21.67
C THR A 374 24.45 -0.46 -20.93
N PHE A 375 25.06 -1.61 -20.68
CA PHE A 375 26.35 -1.78 -20.02
C PHE A 375 27.52 -1.68 -21.00
N PRO A 376 28.79 -1.51 -20.52
CA PRO A 376 29.98 -1.31 -21.39
C PRO A 376 30.29 -2.44 -22.35
N ASP A 377 29.92 -3.68 -22.01
CA ASP A 377 30.07 -4.86 -22.84
C ASP A 377 28.98 -4.99 -23.94
N GLY A 378 28.01 -4.07 -23.92
CA GLY A 378 26.90 -4.00 -24.88
C GLY A 378 25.64 -4.77 -24.46
N HIS A 379 25.66 -5.55 -23.37
CA HIS A 379 24.42 -6.16 -22.91
C HIS A 379 23.46 -5.11 -22.31
N GLU A 380 22.17 -5.38 -22.37
CA GLU A 380 21.11 -4.49 -21.97
C GLU A 380 20.19 -5.16 -20.95
N ILE A 381 19.67 -4.37 -19.99
CA ILE A 381 18.60 -4.83 -19.09
C ILE A 381 17.44 -3.82 -19.15
N PHE A 382 16.24 -4.27 -18.79
CA PHE A 382 15.07 -3.42 -18.64
C PHE A 382 14.71 -3.32 -17.15
N LEU A 383 14.70 -2.10 -16.62
CA LEU A 383 14.21 -1.81 -15.27
C LEU A 383 12.80 -1.25 -15.36
N LEU A 384 11.86 -1.84 -14.60
CA LEU A 384 10.47 -1.44 -14.60
C LEU A 384 10.15 -0.55 -13.40
N ALA A 385 9.30 0.46 -13.62
CA ALA A 385 8.80 1.41 -12.62
C ALA A 385 9.90 2.04 -11.75
N GLU A 386 11.10 2.22 -12.30
CA GLU A 386 12.27 2.74 -11.59
C GLU A 386 12.58 1.96 -10.29
N GLY A 387 12.34 0.65 -10.26
CA GLY A 387 12.50 -0.21 -9.09
C GLY A 387 11.37 -0.13 -8.07
N ARG A 388 10.35 0.70 -8.30
CA ARG A 388 9.13 0.78 -7.48
C ARG A 388 8.15 -0.34 -7.84
N LEU A 389 7.00 -0.37 -7.17
CA LEU A 389 5.94 -1.37 -7.38
C LEU A 389 5.54 -1.49 -8.86
N VAL A 390 5.94 -2.57 -9.54
CA VAL A 390 5.67 -2.80 -10.96
C VAL A 390 4.18 -2.90 -11.27
N ASN A 391 3.40 -3.49 -10.37
CA ASN A 391 1.95 -3.67 -10.52
C ASN A 391 1.16 -2.36 -10.48
N LEU A 392 1.65 -1.34 -9.79
CA LEU A 392 1.04 -0.01 -9.69
C LEU A 392 1.70 1.00 -10.64
N GLY A 393 3.02 0.92 -10.81
CA GLY A 393 3.74 1.79 -11.73
C GLY A 393 3.41 1.51 -13.18
N CYS A 394 3.44 0.25 -13.59
CA CYS A 394 3.19 -0.18 -14.96
C CYS A 394 1.74 -0.58 -15.25
N ALA A 395 0.94 -0.86 -14.20
CA ALA A 395 -0.46 -1.28 -14.33
C ALA A 395 -1.37 -0.51 -13.35
N THR A 396 -2.38 -1.16 -12.82
CA THR A 396 -3.44 -0.54 -11.99
C THR A 396 -3.54 -1.13 -10.59
N GLY A 397 -2.60 -2.00 -10.19
CA GLY A 397 -2.54 -2.62 -8.88
C GLY A 397 -3.42 -3.86 -8.75
N HIS A 398 -3.80 -4.15 -7.51
CA HIS A 398 -4.59 -5.34 -7.19
C HIS A 398 -6.04 -5.23 -7.66
N PRO A 399 -6.69 -6.37 -8.01
CA PRO A 399 -8.09 -6.38 -8.47
C PRO A 399 -9.05 -6.01 -7.34
N SER A 400 -10.20 -5.47 -7.72
CA SER A 400 -11.20 -4.91 -6.80
C SER A 400 -11.67 -5.91 -5.73
N PHE A 401 -11.89 -7.18 -6.09
CA PHE A 401 -12.33 -8.20 -5.13
C PHE A 401 -11.30 -8.42 -4.00
N VAL A 402 -10.01 -8.44 -4.33
CA VAL A 402 -8.93 -8.56 -3.34
C VAL A 402 -8.89 -7.33 -2.45
N MET A 403 -8.93 -6.13 -3.04
CA MET A 403 -8.91 -4.89 -2.27
C MET A 403 -10.18 -4.69 -1.42
N SER A 404 -11.30 -5.33 -1.77
CA SER A 404 -12.46 -5.39 -0.90
C SER A 404 -12.16 -6.05 0.45
N ASN A 405 -11.35 -7.11 0.47
CA ASN A 405 -10.91 -7.74 1.73
C ASN A 405 -10.05 -6.77 2.56
N SER A 406 -9.01 -6.19 1.98
CA SER A 406 -8.12 -5.25 2.67
C SER A 406 -8.88 -4.03 3.18
N PHE A 407 -9.70 -3.41 2.36
CA PHE A 407 -10.42 -2.20 2.72
C PHE A 407 -11.59 -2.43 3.68
N SER A 408 -12.18 -3.64 3.68
CA SER A 408 -13.10 -4.05 4.74
C SER A 408 -12.40 -4.07 6.10
N ASN A 409 -11.19 -4.64 6.17
CA ASN A 409 -10.35 -4.60 7.37
C ASN A 409 -10.01 -3.17 7.78
N GLN A 410 -9.65 -2.29 6.83
CA GLN A 410 -9.36 -0.88 7.10
C GLN A 410 -10.57 -0.16 7.74
N VAL A 411 -11.75 -0.29 7.15
CA VAL A 411 -12.96 0.35 7.70
C VAL A 411 -13.28 -0.18 9.09
N LEU A 412 -13.19 -1.50 9.31
CA LEU A 412 -13.42 -2.10 10.62
C LEU A 412 -12.38 -1.63 11.65
N ALA A 413 -11.11 -1.50 11.25
CA ALA A 413 -10.06 -0.95 12.10
C ALA A 413 -10.32 0.51 12.50
N GLN A 414 -10.74 1.36 11.54
CA GLN A 414 -11.11 2.75 11.83
C GLN A 414 -12.31 2.84 12.79
N LEU A 415 -13.31 1.99 12.59
CA LEU A 415 -14.47 1.92 13.48
C LEU A 415 -14.09 1.45 14.88
N ASP A 416 -13.22 0.46 14.99
CA ASP A 416 -12.78 -0.09 16.27
C ASP A 416 -11.93 0.93 17.03
N LEU A 417 -10.94 1.55 16.38
CA LEU A 417 -10.13 2.63 16.95
C LEU A 417 -11.00 3.79 17.47
N TRP A 418 -12.03 4.18 16.71
CA TRP A 418 -12.88 5.30 17.09
C TRP A 418 -13.84 4.98 18.23
N ARG A 419 -14.53 3.84 18.15
CA ARG A 419 -15.51 3.40 19.15
C ARG A 419 -14.86 3.08 20.49
N ASN A 420 -13.67 2.47 20.46
CA ASN A 420 -12.95 2.00 21.65
C ASN A 420 -11.74 2.90 22.01
N ARG A 421 -11.69 4.13 21.49
CA ARG A 421 -10.54 5.05 21.62
C ARG A 421 -10.10 5.30 23.08
N ASP A 422 -11.01 5.24 24.02
CA ASP A 422 -10.71 5.46 25.46
C ASP A 422 -10.20 4.18 26.14
N GLN A 423 -10.25 3.03 25.48
CA GLN A 423 -9.79 1.73 25.98
C GLN A 423 -8.40 1.37 25.44
N TYR A 424 -8.04 1.88 24.26
CA TYR A 424 -6.74 1.62 23.66
C TYR A 424 -5.63 2.37 24.40
N LYS A 425 -4.58 1.63 24.77
CA LYS A 425 -3.29 2.20 25.16
C LYS A 425 -2.43 2.38 23.92
N ILE A 426 -1.36 3.20 24.02
CA ILE A 426 -0.38 3.31 22.93
C ILE A 426 0.27 1.94 22.73
N GLY A 427 0.20 1.44 21.50
CA GLY A 427 0.71 0.13 21.13
C GLY A 427 0.21 -0.30 19.75
N VAL A 428 0.76 -1.39 19.22
CA VAL A 428 0.37 -1.99 17.95
C VAL A 428 -0.52 -3.21 18.21
N TYR A 429 -1.68 -3.25 17.60
CA TYR A 429 -2.72 -4.27 17.76
C TYR A 429 -3.07 -4.91 16.42
N VAL A 430 -3.67 -6.08 16.45
CA VAL A 430 -4.25 -6.78 15.28
C VAL A 430 -5.75 -6.89 15.50
N LEU A 431 -6.53 -6.86 14.41
CA LEU A 431 -7.98 -7.10 14.49
C LEU A 431 -8.28 -8.51 15.03
N SER A 432 -9.37 -8.62 15.80
CA SER A 432 -9.78 -9.91 16.37
C SER A 432 -10.14 -10.92 15.28
N LYS A 433 -9.97 -12.21 15.57
CA LYS A 433 -10.38 -13.31 14.68
C LYS A 433 -11.85 -13.21 14.27
N LYS A 434 -12.70 -12.70 15.15
CA LYS A 434 -14.12 -12.50 14.85
C LYS A 434 -14.34 -11.50 13.73
N LEU A 435 -13.60 -10.38 13.73
CA LEU A 435 -13.69 -9.37 12.67
C LEU A 435 -13.06 -9.87 11.35
N ASP A 436 -11.94 -10.61 11.44
CA ASP A 436 -11.29 -11.22 10.29
C ASP A 436 -12.24 -12.26 9.60
N GLU A 437 -12.91 -13.11 10.37
CA GLU A 437 -13.93 -14.02 9.85
C GLU A 437 -15.16 -13.29 9.29
N GLU A 438 -15.57 -12.16 9.88
CA GLU A 438 -16.67 -11.33 9.34
C GLU A 438 -16.32 -10.83 7.95
N VAL A 439 -15.09 -10.31 7.75
CA VAL A 439 -14.61 -9.90 6.41
C VAL A 439 -14.72 -11.05 5.41
N ALA A 440 -14.24 -12.25 5.76
CA ALA A 440 -14.36 -13.41 4.88
C ALA A 440 -15.83 -13.70 4.51
N ARG A 441 -16.73 -13.76 5.50
CA ARG A 441 -18.16 -14.04 5.30
C ARG A 441 -18.82 -13.08 4.34
N LEU A 442 -18.51 -11.78 4.42
CA LEU A 442 -19.08 -10.74 3.56
C LEU A 442 -18.74 -10.93 2.07
N HIS A 443 -17.73 -11.74 1.75
CA HIS A 443 -17.30 -12.01 0.36
C HIS A 443 -17.85 -13.32 -0.22
N LEU A 444 -18.29 -14.27 0.64
CA LEU A 444 -18.61 -15.63 0.22
C LEU A 444 -19.81 -15.70 -0.74
N ASP A 445 -20.87 -14.94 -0.46
CA ASP A 445 -22.10 -14.94 -1.28
C ASP A 445 -21.83 -14.50 -2.72
N LYS A 446 -20.95 -13.51 -2.92
CA LYS A 446 -20.58 -13.01 -4.26
C LYS A 446 -19.96 -14.09 -5.15
N ILE A 447 -19.22 -15.02 -4.56
CA ILE A 447 -18.56 -16.12 -5.28
C ILE A 447 -19.30 -17.45 -5.16
N GLY A 448 -20.54 -17.44 -4.64
CA GLY A 448 -21.41 -18.59 -4.57
C GLY A 448 -20.99 -19.67 -3.57
N VAL A 449 -20.19 -19.32 -2.57
CA VAL A 449 -19.71 -20.25 -1.54
C VAL A 449 -20.79 -20.51 -0.50
N LYS A 450 -21.01 -21.79 -0.16
CA LYS A 450 -21.90 -22.24 0.91
C LYS A 450 -21.08 -22.91 1.99
N LEU A 451 -21.12 -22.35 3.20
CA LEU A 451 -20.41 -22.91 4.34
C LEU A 451 -21.17 -24.09 4.94
N THR A 452 -20.42 -25.11 5.34
CA THR A 452 -20.92 -26.16 6.22
C THR A 452 -21.13 -25.58 7.62
N ARG A 453 -22.27 -25.90 8.26
CA ARG A 453 -22.57 -25.47 9.62
C ARG A 453 -22.24 -26.59 10.61
N LEU A 454 -21.53 -26.26 11.68
CA LEU A 454 -21.28 -27.20 12.76
C LEU A 454 -22.59 -27.56 13.49
N THR A 455 -22.77 -28.83 13.81
CA THR A 455 -23.73 -29.23 14.82
C THR A 455 -23.21 -28.86 16.21
N LYS A 456 -24.12 -28.79 17.19
CA LYS A 456 -23.70 -28.54 18.57
C LYS A 456 -22.68 -29.57 19.07
N ALA A 457 -22.88 -30.84 18.76
CA ALA A 457 -21.94 -31.91 19.16
C ALA A 457 -20.55 -31.71 18.57
N GLN A 458 -20.46 -31.27 17.30
CA GLN A 458 -19.18 -30.98 16.65
C GLN A 458 -18.50 -29.75 17.26
N ALA A 459 -19.26 -28.70 17.53
CA ALA A 459 -18.78 -27.48 18.17
C ALA A 459 -18.25 -27.76 19.59
N ASP A 460 -19.00 -28.51 20.38
CA ASP A 460 -18.63 -28.93 21.73
C ASP A 460 -17.35 -29.80 21.71
N TYR A 461 -17.21 -30.73 20.75
CA TYR A 461 -16.03 -31.57 20.58
C TYR A 461 -14.78 -30.76 20.23
N LEU A 462 -14.92 -29.74 19.38
CA LEU A 462 -13.83 -28.86 18.97
C LEU A 462 -13.53 -27.76 20.00
N GLY A 463 -14.42 -27.51 20.95
CA GLY A 463 -14.29 -26.42 21.91
C GLY A 463 -14.45 -25.03 21.28
N VAL A 464 -15.25 -24.90 20.22
CA VAL A 464 -15.53 -23.64 19.52
C VAL A 464 -17.02 -23.33 19.45
N PRO A 465 -17.44 -22.06 19.32
CA PRO A 465 -18.84 -21.73 19.06
C PRO A 465 -19.33 -22.25 17.71
N VAL A 466 -20.63 -22.60 17.61
CA VAL A 466 -21.24 -23.06 16.34
C VAL A 466 -21.06 -22.04 15.19
N GLU A 467 -21.07 -20.77 15.51
CA GLU A 467 -20.96 -19.65 14.55
C GLU A 467 -19.54 -19.05 14.46
N GLY A 468 -18.54 -19.66 15.12
CA GLY A 468 -17.16 -19.16 15.15
C GLY A 468 -16.91 -18.12 16.27
N PRO A 469 -15.69 -17.62 16.38
CA PRO A 469 -14.53 -17.92 15.54
C PRO A 469 -14.08 -19.38 15.68
N TYR A 470 -13.68 -19.97 14.55
CA TYR A 470 -13.33 -21.41 14.47
C TYR A 470 -11.86 -21.68 14.84
N LYS A 471 -11.04 -20.65 14.95
CA LYS A 471 -9.63 -20.72 15.32
C LYS A 471 -9.33 -19.77 16.47
N SER A 472 -8.37 -20.14 17.29
CA SER A 472 -7.87 -19.27 18.38
C SER A 472 -7.15 -18.04 17.82
N GLU A 473 -7.05 -16.97 18.64
CA GLU A 473 -6.40 -15.70 18.25
C GLU A 473 -4.95 -15.87 17.77
N HIS A 474 -4.23 -16.85 18.34
CA HIS A 474 -2.83 -17.12 17.97
C HIS A 474 -2.65 -18.07 16.78
N TYR A 475 -3.75 -18.61 16.21
CA TYR A 475 -3.63 -19.50 15.04
C TYR A 475 -3.14 -18.72 13.80
N ARG A 476 -2.21 -19.33 13.07
CA ARG A 476 -1.70 -18.83 11.78
C ARG A 476 -2.17 -19.77 10.66
N TYR A 477 -2.75 -19.21 9.59
CA TYR A 477 -3.22 -19.94 8.40
C TYR A 477 -2.06 -20.25 7.46
#